data_ff38f9d2981edf4011a3cc5025448b0a
#
_entry.id   ff38f9d2981edf4011a3cc5025448b0a
#
_cell.length_a   1.000
_cell.length_b   1.000
_cell.length_c   1.000
_cell.angle_alpha   90.00
_cell.angle_beta   90.00
_cell.angle_gamma   90.00
#
_symmetry.space_group_name_H-M   'P 1'
#
loop_
_entity.id
_entity.type
_entity.pdbx_description
1 polymer ?
#
loop_
_entity_poly.entity_id
_entity_poly.type
_entity_poly.pdbx_seq_one_letter_code
_entity_poly.pdbx_strand_id
1 'polypeptide(L)'
;FRIAEGKRRELFTRMNMAPNGTPLILGIREDLISFLKDNQELTPLDNDLRHLFKSWFNPGFLKLEKITWETKAAILEKIIKYERVHHIKDMNDLKVRLGEDRRFFSYFHPALDDEPIIFVQVALTKGLGKSIQELLKPKAAGDKKNDTATFYSISNCQEGLSRVTLGNFLIKRVVYEIQEELPHIKNFGTLSPIPGFRDWFSYLDNEKIKIITGAS
;
A
#
# COMPACT_ATOMS: atom_id res chain seq x y z
N PHE A 1 -5.66 -9.29 -34.07
CA PHE A 1 -5.56 -8.98 -32.63
C PHE A 1 -4.11 -9.16 -32.12
N ARG A 2 -3.46 -10.32 -32.24
CA ARG A 2 -2.08 -10.56 -31.74
C ARG A 2 -1.00 -9.64 -32.32
N ILE A 3 -1.08 -9.27 -33.60
CA ILE A 3 -0.11 -8.36 -34.24
C ILE A 3 -0.21 -6.95 -33.66
N ALA A 4 -1.41 -6.47 -33.43
CA ALA A 4 -1.63 -5.14 -32.82
C ALA A 4 -1.16 -5.10 -31.36
N GLU A 5 -1.35 -6.15 -30.58
CA GLU A 5 -0.87 -6.29 -29.20
C GLU A 5 0.67 -6.18 -29.14
N GLY A 6 1.37 -6.92 -30.00
CA GLY A 6 2.83 -6.86 -30.05
C GLY A 6 3.35 -5.46 -30.35
N LYS A 7 2.75 -4.75 -31.31
CA LYS A 7 3.13 -3.37 -31.67
C LYS A 7 2.87 -2.36 -30.56
N ARG A 8 1.74 -2.49 -29.82
CA ARG A 8 1.45 -1.60 -28.69
C ARG A 8 2.45 -1.79 -27.56
N ARG A 9 2.75 -3.05 -27.20
CA ARG A 9 3.74 -3.34 -26.14
C ARG A 9 5.13 -2.86 -26.53
N GLU A 10 5.52 -3.03 -27.80
CA GLU A 10 6.78 -2.50 -28.31
C GLU A 10 6.84 -0.97 -28.20
N LEU A 11 5.77 -0.27 -28.56
CA LEU A 11 5.67 1.18 -28.43
C LEU A 11 5.88 1.60 -26.95
N PHE A 12 5.14 1.02 -26.01
CA PHE A 12 5.29 1.36 -24.59
C PHE A 12 6.68 1.01 -24.05
N THR A 13 7.27 -0.08 -24.49
CA THR A 13 8.64 -0.43 -24.11
C THR A 13 9.63 0.62 -24.61
N ARG A 14 9.49 1.08 -25.85
CA ARG A 14 10.33 2.16 -26.40
C ARG A 14 10.10 3.48 -25.66
N MET A 15 8.86 3.83 -25.35
CA MET A 15 8.53 5.02 -24.55
C MET A 15 9.18 4.94 -23.16
N ASN A 16 9.18 3.77 -22.52
CA ASN A 16 9.80 3.57 -21.21
C ASN A 16 11.32 3.76 -21.23
N MET A 17 11.96 3.58 -22.36
CA MET A 17 13.41 3.81 -22.52
C MET A 17 13.78 5.29 -22.69
N ALA A 18 12.81 6.16 -22.94
CA ALA A 18 13.03 7.60 -23.03
C ALA A 18 13.24 8.22 -21.62
N PRO A 19 13.94 9.37 -21.54
CA PRO A 19 13.99 10.13 -20.30
C PRO A 19 12.57 10.38 -19.75
N ASN A 20 12.36 10.13 -18.46
CA ASN A 20 11.04 10.23 -17.81
C ASN A 20 9.95 9.33 -18.44
N GLY A 21 10.30 8.29 -19.18
CA GLY A 21 9.35 7.40 -19.84
C GLY A 21 8.45 6.66 -18.85
N THR A 22 9.00 6.13 -17.76
CA THR A 22 8.24 5.40 -16.74
C THR A 22 7.16 6.28 -16.08
N PRO A 23 7.45 7.46 -15.53
CA PRO A 23 6.42 8.34 -14.96
C PRO A 23 5.39 8.78 -16.01
N LEU A 24 5.82 9.05 -17.25
CA LEU A 24 4.89 9.40 -18.34
C LEU A 24 3.88 8.28 -18.61
N ILE A 25 4.34 7.02 -18.73
CA ILE A 25 3.45 5.89 -19.00
C ILE A 25 2.54 5.58 -17.81
N LEU A 26 3.01 5.82 -16.57
CA LEU A 26 2.16 5.74 -15.38
C LEU A 26 1.02 6.76 -15.44
N GLY A 27 1.32 8.02 -15.80
CA GLY A 27 0.31 9.08 -15.98
C GLY A 27 -0.68 8.74 -17.08
N ILE A 28 -0.19 8.25 -18.24
CA ILE A 28 -1.06 7.80 -19.33
C ILE A 28 -2.03 6.71 -18.83
N ARG A 29 -1.56 5.77 -18.02
CA ARG A 29 -2.45 4.73 -17.50
C ARG A 29 -3.41 5.25 -16.44
N GLU A 30 -3.00 6.20 -15.62
CA GLU A 30 -3.90 6.87 -14.66
C GLU A 30 -5.07 7.54 -15.39
N ASP A 31 -4.80 8.31 -16.45
CA ASP A 31 -5.82 8.89 -17.29
C ASP A 31 -6.69 7.82 -17.96
N LEU A 32 -6.07 6.78 -18.52
CA LEU A 32 -6.77 5.67 -19.17
C LEU A 32 -7.78 5.00 -18.23
N ILE A 33 -7.42 4.76 -16.97
CA ILE A 33 -8.29 4.15 -15.97
C ILE A 33 -9.57 4.96 -15.78
N SER A 34 -9.49 6.29 -15.84
CA SER A 34 -10.67 7.18 -15.71
C SER A 34 -11.65 7.02 -16.86
N PHE A 35 -11.16 6.69 -18.07
CA PHE A 35 -11.97 6.52 -19.28
C PHE A 35 -12.54 5.12 -19.47
N LEU A 36 -11.97 4.09 -18.83
CA LEU A 36 -12.36 2.68 -19.06
C LEU A 36 -13.83 2.38 -18.76
N LYS A 37 -14.46 3.13 -17.86
CA LYS A 37 -15.86 2.94 -17.49
C LYS A 37 -16.78 3.17 -18.67
N ASP A 38 -16.50 4.18 -19.47
CA ASP A 38 -17.34 4.65 -20.56
C ASP A 38 -16.81 4.18 -21.93
N ASN A 39 -15.58 3.64 -22.01
CA ASN A 39 -14.90 3.25 -23.23
C ASN A 39 -14.26 1.86 -23.09
N GLN A 40 -15.07 0.82 -23.10
CA GLN A 40 -14.62 -0.56 -22.89
C GLN A 40 -13.67 -1.06 -23.98
N GLU A 41 -13.68 -0.47 -25.16
CA GLU A 41 -12.76 -0.75 -26.26
C GLU A 41 -11.30 -0.42 -25.91
N LEU A 42 -11.05 0.39 -24.88
CA LEU A 42 -9.70 0.70 -24.37
C LEU A 42 -9.13 -0.39 -23.40
N THR A 43 -9.95 -1.35 -23.02
CA THR A 43 -9.53 -2.45 -22.12
C THR A 43 -8.29 -3.21 -22.60
N PRO A 44 -8.10 -3.51 -23.91
CA PRO A 44 -6.86 -4.14 -24.38
C PRO A 44 -5.60 -3.30 -24.12
N LEU A 45 -5.72 -1.97 -24.16
CA LEU A 45 -4.62 -1.04 -23.87
C LEU A 45 -4.24 -1.11 -22.38
N ASP A 46 -5.22 -1.07 -21.48
CA ASP A 46 -5.00 -1.26 -20.04
C ASP A 46 -4.34 -2.60 -19.72
N ASN A 47 -4.79 -3.67 -20.37
CA ASN A 47 -4.21 -5.00 -20.18
C ASN A 47 -2.74 -5.06 -20.62
N ASP A 48 -2.38 -4.42 -21.75
CA ASP A 48 -0.99 -4.35 -22.20
C ASP A 48 -0.11 -3.58 -21.22
N LEU A 49 -0.56 -2.42 -20.73
CA LEU A 49 0.15 -1.62 -19.71
C LEU A 49 0.30 -2.39 -18.40
N ARG A 50 -0.76 -3.04 -17.91
CA ARG A 50 -0.70 -3.88 -16.70
C ARG A 50 0.29 -5.03 -16.85
N HIS A 51 0.36 -5.66 -18.02
CA HIS A 51 1.32 -6.72 -18.29
C HIS A 51 2.76 -6.21 -18.20
N LEU A 52 3.06 -5.06 -18.82
CA LEU A 52 4.38 -4.45 -18.77
C LEU A 52 4.75 -4.00 -17.36
N PHE A 53 3.83 -3.37 -16.63
CA PHE A 53 4.08 -2.91 -15.25
C PHE A 53 4.36 -4.05 -14.27
N LYS A 54 3.77 -5.24 -14.45
CA LYS A 54 4.15 -6.43 -13.65
C LYS A 54 5.63 -6.78 -13.79
N SER A 55 6.21 -6.52 -14.95
CA SER A 55 7.63 -6.75 -15.22
C SER A 55 8.49 -5.61 -14.71
N TRP A 56 8.11 -4.36 -15.00
CA TRP A 56 8.90 -3.17 -14.65
C TRP A 56 8.90 -2.85 -13.16
N PHE A 57 7.79 -3.11 -12.47
CA PHE A 57 7.64 -2.90 -11.02
C PHE A 57 7.69 -4.21 -10.24
N ASN A 58 8.43 -5.20 -10.71
CA ASN A 58 8.60 -6.41 -9.93
C ASN A 58 9.44 -6.13 -8.66
N PRO A 59 9.26 -6.95 -7.62
CA PRO A 59 9.90 -6.73 -6.32
C PRO A 59 11.42 -6.60 -6.34
N GLY A 60 12.09 -7.15 -7.35
CA GLY A 60 13.55 -7.07 -7.50
C GLY A 60 14.06 -5.67 -7.83
N PHE A 61 13.21 -4.81 -8.41
CA PHE A 61 13.55 -3.42 -8.72
C PHE A 61 13.11 -2.43 -7.63
N LEU A 62 12.29 -2.87 -6.68
CA LEU A 62 11.78 -1.98 -5.64
C LEU A 62 12.73 -1.92 -4.46
N LYS A 63 13.07 -0.71 -4.05
CA LYS A 63 13.84 -0.42 -2.85
C LYS A 63 12.89 -0.18 -1.69
N LEU A 64 13.05 -0.96 -0.60
CA LEU A 64 12.35 -0.71 0.64
C LEU A 64 13.14 0.29 1.48
N GLU A 65 12.48 1.33 1.95
CA GLU A 65 13.06 2.32 2.85
C GLU A 65 12.19 2.49 4.10
N LYS A 66 12.84 2.60 5.24
CA LYS A 66 12.21 2.98 6.49
C LYS A 66 11.97 4.49 6.48
N ILE A 67 10.73 4.89 6.70
CA ILE A 67 10.34 6.29 6.80
C ILE A 67 10.47 6.73 8.26
N THR A 68 11.21 7.79 8.45
CA THR A 68 11.48 8.39 9.76
C THR A 68 11.28 9.91 9.68
N TRP A 69 11.41 10.59 10.80
CA TRP A 69 11.36 12.05 10.80
C TRP A 69 12.55 12.72 10.07
N GLU A 70 13.62 11.96 9.79
CA GLU A 70 14.78 12.40 9.01
C GLU A 70 14.60 12.20 7.49
N THR A 71 13.49 11.57 7.08
CA THR A 71 13.13 11.42 5.66
C THR A 71 12.88 12.79 5.05
N LYS A 72 13.26 12.98 3.77
CA LYS A 72 13.05 14.24 3.03
C LYS A 72 11.61 14.74 3.21
N ALA A 73 11.44 16.03 3.55
CA ALA A 73 10.13 16.63 3.76
C ALA A 73 9.18 16.43 2.56
N ALA A 74 9.72 16.52 1.32
CA ALA A 74 8.94 16.27 0.11
C ALA A 74 8.32 14.85 0.05
N ILE A 75 9.01 13.83 0.58
CA ILE A 75 8.46 12.48 0.68
C ILE A 75 7.38 12.42 1.78
N LEU A 76 7.63 13.06 2.92
CA LEU A 76 6.67 13.11 4.02
C LEU A 76 5.35 13.79 3.60
N GLU A 77 5.40 14.88 2.85
CA GLU A 77 4.22 15.54 2.27
C GLU A 77 3.45 14.62 1.31
N LYS A 78 4.17 13.87 0.46
CA LYS A 78 3.55 12.89 -0.44
C LYS A 78 2.86 11.76 0.33
N ILE A 79 3.46 11.26 1.41
CA ILE A 79 2.87 10.25 2.28
C ILE A 79 1.55 10.75 2.88
N ILE A 80 1.50 11.99 3.39
CA ILE A 80 0.27 12.59 3.90
C ILE A 80 -0.80 12.63 2.81
N LYS A 81 -0.43 13.07 1.61
CA LYS A 81 -1.34 13.15 0.47
C LYS A 81 -1.89 11.80 0.02
N TYR A 82 -1.05 10.76 0.05
CA TYR A 82 -1.40 9.43 -0.48
C TYR A 82 -2.06 8.50 0.53
N GLU A 83 -2.06 8.82 1.84
CA GLU A 83 -2.71 7.98 2.84
C GLU A 83 -4.24 8.04 2.70
N ARG A 84 -4.83 6.94 2.22
CA ARG A 84 -6.26 6.82 1.94
C ARG A 84 -7.01 5.89 2.90
N VAL A 85 -6.28 5.06 3.66
CA VAL A 85 -6.90 4.10 4.58
C VAL A 85 -7.21 4.77 5.91
N HIS A 86 -6.23 5.48 6.46
CA HIS A 86 -6.36 6.21 7.73
C HIS A 86 -5.75 7.59 7.58
N HIS A 87 -6.54 8.51 7.07
CA HIS A 87 -6.13 9.87 6.74
C HIS A 87 -5.17 10.49 7.77
N ILE A 88 -4.06 11.03 7.29
CA ILE A 88 -3.09 11.80 8.06
C ILE A 88 -3.45 13.27 7.91
N LYS A 89 -3.79 13.92 9.02
CA LYS A 89 -4.31 15.30 8.99
C LYS A 89 -3.24 16.32 8.62
N ASP A 90 -2.07 16.16 9.21
CA ASP A 90 -0.96 17.10 9.10
C ASP A 90 0.37 16.46 9.51
N MET A 91 1.44 17.24 9.51
CA MET A 91 2.78 16.79 9.92
C MET A 91 2.83 16.37 11.41
N ASN A 92 1.99 16.89 12.29
CA ASN A 92 1.98 16.48 13.69
C ASN A 92 1.36 15.09 13.85
N ASP A 93 0.28 14.81 13.11
CA ASP A 93 -0.30 13.46 13.06
C ASP A 93 0.70 12.46 12.45
N LEU A 94 1.40 12.83 11.36
CA LEU A 94 2.44 11.99 10.81
C LEU A 94 3.56 11.72 11.82
N LYS A 95 3.98 12.72 12.59
CA LYS A 95 5.01 12.56 13.64
C LYS A 95 4.62 11.51 14.68
N VAL A 96 3.35 11.46 15.07
CA VAL A 96 2.82 10.43 15.98
C VAL A 96 2.96 9.04 15.34
N ARG A 97 2.69 8.93 14.03
CA ARG A 97 2.79 7.66 13.29
C ARG A 97 4.22 7.23 13.00
N LEU A 98 5.20 8.11 13.21
CA LEU A 98 6.63 7.83 13.11
C LEU A 98 7.28 7.64 14.51
N GLY A 99 6.47 7.52 15.57
CA GLY A 99 6.94 7.31 16.92
C GLY A 99 7.66 5.98 17.16
N GLU A 100 8.28 5.84 18.34
CA GLU A 100 9.11 4.67 18.68
C GLU A 100 8.33 3.35 18.68
N ASP A 101 7.05 3.39 18.97
CA ASP A 101 6.13 2.24 18.93
C ASP A 101 5.53 2.00 17.54
N ARG A 102 6.09 2.61 16.53
CA ARG A 102 5.65 2.52 15.13
C ARG A 102 6.80 2.13 14.21
N ARG A 103 6.43 1.55 13.10
CA ARG A 103 7.32 1.38 11.95
C ARG A 103 6.57 1.79 10.70
N PHE A 104 7.23 2.58 9.90
CA PHE A 104 6.70 3.06 8.65
C PHE A 104 7.70 2.71 7.55
N PHE A 105 7.25 1.99 6.52
CA PHE A 105 8.09 1.61 5.39
C PHE A 105 7.45 2.04 4.09
N SER A 106 8.26 2.43 3.13
CA SER A 106 7.80 2.71 1.77
C SER A 106 8.68 2.04 0.74
N TYR A 107 8.07 1.66 -0.36
CA TYR A 107 8.76 1.16 -1.54
C TYR A 107 8.91 2.25 -2.58
N PHE A 108 10.11 2.33 -3.14
CA PHE A 108 10.48 3.26 -4.20
C PHE A 108 10.98 2.49 -5.41
N HIS A 109 10.85 3.10 -6.59
CA HIS A 109 11.40 2.60 -7.83
C HIS A 109 12.44 3.57 -8.39
N PRO A 110 13.61 3.11 -8.87
CA PRO A 110 14.67 4.01 -9.36
C PRO A 110 14.27 4.97 -10.48
N ALA A 111 13.25 4.62 -11.28
CA ALA A 111 12.73 5.46 -12.33
C ALA A 111 11.68 6.50 -11.86
N LEU A 112 11.38 6.57 -10.57
CA LEU A 112 10.39 7.49 -9.97
C LEU A 112 11.05 8.22 -8.80
N ASP A 113 11.71 9.32 -9.09
CA ASP A 113 12.46 10.10 -8.12
C ASP A 113 11.60 10.53 -6.92
N ASP A 114 11.97 10.07 -5.71
CA ASP A 114 11.29 10.41 -4.45
C ASP A 114 9.75 10.21 -4.48
N GLU A 115 9.25 9.34 -5.39
CA GLU A 115 7.84 8.97 -5.44
C GLU A 115 7.60 7.63 -4.75
N PRO A 116 6.87 7.60 -3.62
CA PRO A 116 6.47 6.35 -3.01
C PRO A 116 5.52 5.58 -3.92
N ILE A 117 5.71 4.27 -4.02
CA ILE A 117 4.84 3.37 -4.79
C ILE A 117 3.75 2.79 -3.91
N ILE A 118 4.16 2.29 -2.78
CA ILE A 118 3.29 1.73 -1.75
C ILE A 118 3.96 1.91 -0.41
N PHE A 119 3.20 2.23 0.61
CA PHE A 119 3.73 2.26 1.96
C PHE A 119 2.90 1.45 2.94
N VAL A 120 3.54 1.09 4.03
CA VAL A 120 3.02 0.21 5.07
C VAL A 120 3.25 0.84 6.42
N GLN A 121 2.19 0.95 7.23
CA GLN A 121 2.26 1.41 8.60
C GLN A 121 2.03 0.24 9.57
N VAL A 122 2.90 0.14 10.54
CA VAL A 122 2.93 -0.94 11.52
C VAL A 122 2.95 -0.36 12.94
N ALA A 123 2.09 -0.85 13.80
CA ALA A 123 2.12 -0.55 15.23
C ALA A 123 2.73 -1.74 15.98
N LEU A 124 3.65 -1.45 16.91
CA LEU A 124 4.19 -2.41 17.84
C LEU A 124 3.27 -2.48 19.07
N THR A 125 2.73 -3.66 19.33
CA THR A 125 1.67 -3.86 20.34
C THR A 125 1.95 -5.07 21.21
N LYS A 126 1.28 -5.16 22.36
CA LYS A 126 1.18 -6.38 23.15
C LYS A 126 -0.04 -7.16 22.65
N GLY A 127 0.22 -8.27 21.94
CA GLY A 127 -0.82 -8.99 21.22
C GLY A 127 -1.34 -8.23 20.00
N LEU A 128 -2.24 -8.84 19.22
CA LEU A 128 -2.82 -8.23 18.02
C LEU A 128 -3.65 -6.99 18.36
N GLY A 129 -3.43 -5.90 17.62
CA GLY A 129 -4.25 -4.71 17.70
C GLY A 129 -5.72 -5.01 17.37
N LYS A 130 -6.65 -4.54 18.22
CA LYS A 130 -8.08 -4.81 18.07
C LYS A 130 -8.88 -3.59 17.61
N SER A 131 -8.31 -2.41 17.73
CA SER A 131 -8.99 -1.14 17.41
C SER A 131 -8.05 -0.19 16.70
N ILE A 132 -8.46 0.25 15.53
CA ILE A 132 -7.70 1.26 14.79
C ILE A 132 -7.62 2.59 15.54
N GLN A 133 -8.69 2.98 16.24
CA GLN A 133 -8.74 4.21 17.01
C GLN A 133 -7.69 4.21 18.14
N GLU A 134 -7.43 3.04 18.74
CA GLU A 134 -6.38 2.90 19.75
C GLU A 134 -4.98 2.88 19.11
N LEU A 135 -4.84 2.24 17.96
CA LEU A 135 -3.57 2.22 17.23
C LEU A 135 -3.15 3.61 16.73
N LEU A 136 -4.09 4.49 16.42
CA LEU A 136 -3.77 5.84 15.92
C LEU A 136 -3.46 6.85 17.05
N LYS A 137 -3.75 6.52 18.32
CA LYS A 137 -3.43 7.41 19.44
C LYS A 137 -1.94 7.43 19.74
N PRO A 138 -1.39 8.60 20.16
CA PRO A 138 -0.05 8.65 20.71
C PRO A 138 0.06 7.72 21.93
N LYS A 139 1.11 6.92 21.98
CA LYS A 139 1.45 6.16 23.20
C LYS A 139 2.70 6.74 23.82
N ALA A 140 2.84 6.62 25.13
CA ALA A 140 4.08 6.94 25.82
C ALA A 140 5.21 6.04 25.26
N ALA A 141 6.40 6.62 25.12
CA ALA A 141 7.55 5.97 24.53
C ALA A 141 7.82 4.58 25.13
N GLY A 142 8.01 3.60 24.26
CA GLY A 142 8.79 2.40 24.53
C GLY A 142 8.25 1.47 25.61
N ASP A 143 7.06 0.88 25.43
CA ASP A 143 6.76 -0.32 26.20
C ASP A 143 7.60 -1.49 25.62
N LYS A 144 8.73 -1.82 26.29
CA LYS A 144 9.60 -2.95 25.94
C LYS A 144 8.90 -4.32 25.98
N LYS A 145 7.62 -4.34 26.29
CA LYS A 145 6.76 -5.54 26.34
C LYS A 145 5.97 -5.82 25.07
N ASN A 146 6.19 -5.03 24.00
CA ASN A 146 5.57 -5.31 22.72
C ASN A 146 6.12 -6.62 22.15
N ASP A 147 5.24 -7.50 21.70
CA ASP A 147 5.55 -8.83 21.15
C ASP A 147 4.98 -9.03 19.75
N THR A 148 4.23 -8.06 19.27
CA THR A 148 3.42 -8.14 18.06
C THR A 148 3.60 -6.92 17.17
N ALA A 149 3.74 -7.14 15.87
CA ALA A 149 3.68 -6.12 14.84
C ALA A 149 2.32 -6.18 14.13
N THR A 150 1.49 -5.14 14.31
CA THR A 150 0.17 -5.02 13.70
C THR A 150 0.23 -4.08 12.50
N PHE A 151 0.07 -4.62 11.30
CA PHE A 151 -0.04 -3.88 10.05
C PHE A 151 -1.44 -3.27 9.96
N TYR A 152 -1.57 -1.97 10.03
CA TYR A 152 -2.88 -1.32 10.08
C TYR A 152 -3.18 -0.42 8.89
N SER A 153 -2.18 -0.04 8.11
CA SER A 153 -2.38 0.66 6.83
C SER A 153 -1.42 0.14 5.77
N ILE A 154 -1.94 -0.10 4.58
CA ILE A 154 -1.19 -0.42 3.37
C ILE A 154 -1.81 0.43 2.27
N SER A 155 -1.08 1.47 1.84
CA SER A 155 -1.58 2.45 0.87
C SER A 155 -0.79 2.41 -0.42
N ASN A 156 -1.49 2.18 -1.53
CA ASN A 156 -0.93 2.32 -2.87
C ASN A 156 -0.93 3.81 -3.24
N CYS A 157 0.23 4.33 -3.64
CA CYS A 157 0.43 5.74 -3.93
C CYS A 157 0.23 6.09 -5.40
N GLN A 158 0.39 5.10 -6.31
CA GLN A 158 0.36 5.32 -7.75
C GLN A 158 -0.92 4.74 -8.35
N GLU A 159 -1.86 5.59 -8.75
CA GLU A 159 -3.10 5.13 -9.39
C GLU A 159 -2.84 4.39 -10.70
N GLY A 160 -1.83 4.81 -11.44
CA GLY A 160 -1.35 4.10 -12.63
C GLY A 160 -0.92 2.66 -12.38
N LEU A 161 -0.64 2.25 -11.13
CA LEU A 161 -0.36 0.87 -10.73
C LEU A 161 -1.59 0.13 -10.16
N SER A 162 -2.78 0.73 -10.21
CA SER A 162 -4.01 0.06 -9.75
C SER A 162 -4.18 -1.31 -10.41
N ARG A 163 -4.55 -2.33 -9.60
CA ARG A 163 -4.69 -3.74 -10.04
C ARG A 163 -3.40 -4.38 -10.60
N VAL A 164 -2.24 -3.75 -10.45
CA VAL A 164 -0.94 -4.41 -10.62
C VAL A 164 -0.57 -5.03 -9.27
N THR A 165 -0.44 -6.36 -9.23
CA THR A 165 -0.23 -7.09 -7.96
C THR A 165 1.18 -6.87 -7.46
N LEU A 166 1.33 -6.00 -6.46
CA LEU A 166 2.59 -5.75 -5.75
C LEU A 166 2.59 -6.36 -4.33
N GLY A 167 1.41 -6.81 -3.84
CA GLY A 167 1.05 -6.88 -2.44
C GLY A 167 1.76 -7.89 -1.53
N ASN A 168 1.68 -9.19 -1.81
CA ASN A 168 2.07 -10.21 -0.81
C ASN A 168 3.56 -10.24 -0.49
N PHE A 169 4.41 -9.93 -1.45
CA PHE A 169 5.86 -9.89 -1.27
C PHE A 169 6.29 -8.71 -0.38
N LEU A 170 5.62 -7.58 -0.53
CA LEU A 170 5.99 -6.34 0.17
C LEU A 170 5.83 -6.47 1.68
N ILE A 171 4.72 -7.08 2.13
CA ILE A 171 4.48 -7.31 3.56
C ILE A 171 5.54 -8.25 4.14
N LYS A 172 5.87 -9.34 3.43
CA LYS A 172 6.88 -10.29 3.90
C LYS A 172 8.24 -9.65 4.09
N ARG A 173 8.64 -8.77 3.19
CA ARG A 173 9.92 -8.07 3.33
C ARG A 173 9.93 -7.12 4.54
N VAL A 174 8.83 -6.41 4.79
CA VAL A 174 8.69 -5.58 6.00
C VAL A 174 8.73 -6.46 7.26
N VAL A 175 8.14 -7.65 7.24
CA VAL A 175 8.25 -8.61 8.36
C VAL A 175 9.71 -8.96 8.64
N TYR A 176 10.52 -9.27 7.61
CA TYR A 176 11.93 -9.56 7.78
C TYR A 176 12.71 -8.37 8.36
N GLU A 177 12.51 -7.16 7.86
CA GLU A 177 13.15 -5.95 8.39
C GLU A 177 12.81 -5.72 9.87
N ILE A 178 11.55 -5.92 10.25
CA ILE A 178 11.13 -5.80 11.66
C ILE A 178 11.74 -6.91 12.51
N GLN A 179 11.84 -8.14 12.03
CA GLN A 179 12.45 -9.25 12.78
C GLN A 179 13.95 -9.06 12.98
N GLU A 180 14.65 -8.49 12.02
CA GLU A 180 16.07 -8.15 12.15
C GLU A 180 16.28 -7.00 13.14
N GLU A 181 15.46 -5.94 13.05
CA GLU A 181 15.57 -4.78 13.94
C GLU A 181 15.13 -5.10 15.38
N LEU A 182 14.05 -5.90 15.52
CA LEU A 182 13.37 -6.19 16.79
C LEU A 182 13.16 -7.70 16.97
N PRO A 183 14.20 -8.47 17.30
CA PRO A 183 14.11 -9.95 17.38
C PRO A 183 13.10 -10.47 18.42
N HIS A 184 12.65 -9.62 19.35
CA HIS A 184 11.65 -9.96 20.35
C HIS A 184 10.20 -9.94 19.81
N ILE A 185 9.96 -9.29 18.66
CA ILE A 185 8.65 -9.32 17.99
C ILE A 185 8.49 -10.68 17.30
N LYS A 186 7.53 -11.46 17.78
CA LYS A 186 7.28 -12.84 17.30
C LYS A 186 5.97 -12.98 16.53
N ASN A 187 5.02 -12.10 16.79
CA ASN A 187 3.70 -12.16 16.22
C ASN A 187 3.51 -11.07 15.16
N PHE A 188 2.90 -11.43 14.04
CA PHE A 188 2.61 -10.52 12.93
C PHE A 188 1.16 -10.71 12.50
N GLY A 189 0.44 -9.61 12.37
CA GLY A 189 -0.95 -9.64 11.92
C GLY A 189 -1.37 -8.37 11.23
N THR A 190 -2.46 -8.44 10.49
CA THR A 190 -3.05 -7.30 9.81
C THR A 190 -4.36 -6.89 10.48
N LEU A 191 -4.59 -5.60 10.59
CA LEU A 191 -5.88 -5.01 10.92
C LEU A 191 -6.35 -4.22 9.70
N SER A 192 -7.10 -4.89 8.83
CA SER A 192 -7.53 -4.34 7.55
C SER A 192 -9.04 -4.12 7.53
N PRO A 193 -9.54 -3.02 6.95
CA PRO A 193 -10.96 -2.86 6.72
C PRO A 193 -11.47 -3.94 5.75
N ILE A 194 -12.70 -4.37 5.96
CA ILE A 194 -13.41 -5.25 5.03
C ILE A 194 -14.46 -4.38 4.30
N PRO A 195 -14.19 -3.93 3.08
CA PRO A 195 -15.13 -3.10 2.33
C PRO A 195 -16.46 -3.80 2.15
N GLY A 196 -17.56 -3.07 2.36
CA GLY A 196 -18.91 -3.61 2.21
C GLY A 196 -19.38 -4.56 3.33
N PHE A 197 -18.52 -4.89 4.33
CA PHE A 197 -18.90 -5.80 5.41
C PHE A 197 -20.09 -5.27 6.22
N ARG A 198 -20.09 -3.98 6.56
CA ARG A 198 -21.18 -3.36 7.31
C ARG A 198 -22.51 -3.42 6.57
N ASP A 199 -22.49 -3.15 5.28
CA ASP A 199 -23.69 -3.20 4.44
C ASP A 199 -24.18 -4.64 4.32
N TRP A 200 -23.29 -5.57 4.00
CA TRP A 200 -23.60 -7.00 3.99
C TRP A 200 -24.18 -7.46 5.33
N PHE A 201 -23.59 -7.07 6.45
CA PHE A 201 -24.05 -7.47 7.79
C PHE A 201 -25.44 -6.90 8.10
N SER A 202 -25.78 -5.69 7.62
CA SER A 202 -27.09 -5.07 7.81
C SER A 202 -28.23 -5.78 7.08
N TYR A 203 -27.94 -6.59 6.05
CA TYR A 203 -28.91 -7.40 5.34
C TYR A 203 -29.13 -8.79 5.96
N LEU A 204 -28.38 -9.15 7.00
CA LEU A 204 -28.54 -10.43 7.68
C LEU A 204 -29.71 -10.39 8.66
N ASP A 205 -30.51 -11.46 8.67
CA ASP A 205 -31.49 -11.67 9.72
C ASP A 205 -30.83 -12.06 11.07
N ASN A 206 -31.60 -11.96 12.15
CA ASN A 206 -31.10 -12.23 13.51
C ASN A 206 -30.59 -13.68 13.68
N GLU A 207 -31.16 -14.65 12.97
CA GLU A 207 -30.72 -16.05 13.04
C GLU A 207 -29.33 -16.23 12.41
N LYS A 208 -29.11 -15.65 11.25
CA LYS A 208 -27.80 -15.67 10.59
C LYS A 208 -26.74 -14.92 11.39
N ILE A 209 -27.12 -13.80 12.00
CA ILE A 209 -26.22 -13.05 12.89
C ILE A 209 -25.78 -13.93 14.08
N LYS A 210 -26.70 -14.63 14.73
CA LYS A 210 -26.39 -15.55 15.85
C LYS A 210 -25.43 -16.66 15.41
N ILE A 211 -25.66 -17.27 14.26
CA ILE A 211 -24.78 -18.33 13.73
C ILE A 211 -23.36 -17.80 13.49
N ILE A 212 -23.22 -16.62 12.90
CA ILE A 212 -21.92 -16.02 12.54
C ILE A 212 -21.16 -15.54 13.78
N THR A 213 -21.86 -14.98 14.76
CA THR A 213 -21.25 -14.40 15.96
C THR A 213 -21.04 -15.41 17.08
N GLY A 214 -21.64 -16.59 16.97
CA GLY A 214 -21.65 -17.59 18.05
C GLY A 214 -22.43 -17.13 19.30
N ALA A 215 -23.28 -16.11 19.15
CA ALA A 215 -24.12 -15.62 20.24
C ALA A 215 -25.30 -16.58 20.45
N SER A 216 -25.36 -17.14 21.64
CA SER A 216 -26.49 -17.94 22.11
C SER A 216 -27.66 -17.08 22.52
#